data_b3ff52921e8fd47bf6cf1e85c5a42594
#
_entry.id   b3ff52921e8fd47bf6cf1e85c5a42594
#
_cell.length_a   1.000
_cell.length_b   1.000
_cell.length_c   1.000
_cell.angle_alpha   90.00
_cell.angle_beta   90.00
_cell.angle_gamma   90.00
#
_symmetry.space_group_name_H-M   'P 1'
#
loop_
_entity.id
_entity.type
_entity.pdbx_description
1 polymer ?
#
loop_
_entity_poly.entity_id
_entity_poly.type
_entity_poly.pdbx_seq_one_letter_code
_entity_poly.pdbx_strand_id
1 'polypeptide(L)'
;MLQRQRSAQDHGYPAPAVYSGPEAYKELCLRDDIDLVYVCTDWAHHVPVALCAMEHGKHVAVEVPSANSLKECWDLVNTSERTRRHCVILENCCYDFFEMM
;
A
#
# COMPACT_ATOMS: atom_id res chain seq x y z
N MET A 1 -2.86 -13.86 -6.26
CA MET A 1 -3.70 -13.30 -7.35
C MET A 1 -4.89 -14.17 -7.67
N LEU A 2 -4.69 -15.44 -8.02
CA LEU A 2 -5.77 -16.42 -8.28
C LEU A 2 -6.70 -16.61 -7.08
N GLN A 3 -6.20 -16.58 -5.85
CA GLN A 3 -7.02 -16.71 -4.65
C GLN A 3 -8.01 -15.55 -4.47
N ARG A 4 -7.62 -14.31 -4.79
CA ARG A 4 -8.52 -13.16 -4.70
C ARG A 4 -9.63 -13.22 -5.72
N GLN A 5 -9.33 -13.66 -6.93
CA GLN A 5 -10.35 -13.83 -7.97
C GLN A 5 -11.35 -14.93 -7.59
N ARG A 6 -10.85 -16.05 -7.05
CA ARG A 6 -11.70 -17.14 -6.57
C ARG A 6 -12.59 -16.68 -5.42
N SER A 7 -12.02 -15.98 -4.44
CA SER A 7 -12.78 -15.50 -3.29
C SER A 7 -13.89 -14.53 -3.71
N ALA A 8 -13.62 -13.62 -4.63
CA ALA A 8 -14.62 -12.69 -5.15
C ALA A 8 -15.76 -13.45 -5.88
N GLN A 9 -15.41 -14.43 -6.69
CA GLN A 9 -16.39 -15.27 -7.41
C GLN A 9 -17.25 -16.08 -6.45
N ASP A 10 -16.63 -16.67 -5.41
CA ASP A 10 -17.33 -17.48 -4.41
C ASP A 10 -18.36 -16.67 -3.62
N HIS A 11 -18.15 -15.35 -3.46
CA HIS A 11 -19.05 -14.43 -2.77
C HIS A 11 -19.98 -13.67 -3.72
N GLY A 12 -20.00 -14.00 -5.01
CA GLY A 12 -20.89 -13.35 -5.98
C GLY A 12 -20.48 -11.96 -6.41
N TYR A 13 -19.23 -11.54 -6.12
CA TYR A 13 -18.70 -10.24 -6.56
C TYR A 13 -18.03 -10.38 -7.92
N PRO A 14 -17.98 -9.29 -8.71
CA PRO A 14 -17.21 -9.30 -9.95
C PRO A 14 -15.71 -9.49 -9.66
N ALA A 15 -15.00 -10.14 -10.58
CA ALA A 15 -13.56 -10.34 -10.44
C ALA A 15 -12.83 -8.99 -10.34
N PRO A 16 -11.86 -8.85 -9.41
CA PRO A 16 -11.11 -7.60 -9.30
C PRO A 16 -10.23 -7.38 -10.54
N ALA A 17 -10.00 -6.11 -10.88
CA ALA A 17 -9.02 -5.77 -11.90
C ALA A 17 -7.61 -6.19 -11.44
N VAL A 18 -6.84 -6.74 -12.35
CA VAL A 18 -5.52 -7.28 -12.06
C VAL A 18 -4.50 -6.66 -13.01
N TYR A 19 -3.42 -6.13 -12.44
CA TYR A 19 -2.29 -5.61 -13.18
C TYR A 19 -1.06 -6.45 -12.83
N SER A 20 -0.21 -6.73 -13.79
CA SER A 20 1.02 -7.51 -13.58
C SER A 20 2.21 -6.87 -14.25
N GLY A 21 3.40 -7.18 -13.71
CA GLY A 21 4.67 -6.63 -14.19
C GLY A 21 5.33 -5.72 -13.16
N PRO A 22 6.61 -5.39 -13.35
CA PRO A 22 7.37 -4.61 -12.37
C PRO A 22 6.86 -3.18 -12.19
N GLU A 23 6.20 -2.61 -13.19
CA GLU A 23 5.66 -1.25 -13.16
C GLU A 23 4.12 -1.20 -13.01
N ALA A 24 3.51 -2.34 -12.70
CA ALA A 24 2.04 -2.46 -12.63
C ALA A 24 1.42 -1.56 -11.55
N TYR A 25 2.16 -1.26 -10.47
CA TYR A 25 1.67 -0.37 -9.43
C TYR A 25 1.39 1.05 -9.93
N LYS A 26 2.12 1.51 -10.96
CA LYS A 26 1.92 2.83 -11.54
C LYS A 26 0.56 2.92 -12.24
N GLU A 27 0.17 1.88 -12.95
CA GLU A 27 -1.14 1.80 -13.59
C GLU A 27 -2.27 1.80 -12.55
N LEU A 28 -2.07 1.05 -11.47
CA LEU A 28 -3.02 1.00 -10.37
C LEU A 28 -3.21 2.39 -9.73
N CYS A 29 -2.11 3.10 -9.50
CA CYS A 29 -2.15 4.42 -8.88
C CYS A 29 -2.81 5.49 -9.77
N LEU A 30 -2.87 5.28 -11.07
CA LEU A 30 -3.53 6.21 -11.99
C LEU A 30 -5.06 6.11 -11.97
N ARG A 31 -5.63 5.09 -11.35
CA ARG A 31 -7.09 4.92 -11.30
C ARG A 31 -7.73 5.94 -10.37
N ASP A 32 -8.84 6.52 -10.83
CA ASP A 32 -9.60 7.52 -10.05
C ASP A 32 -10.55 6.88 -9.04
N ASP A 33 -10.86 5.59 -9.20
CA ASP A 33 -11.82 4.86 -8.36
C ASP A 33 -11.19 4.19 -7.13
N ILE A 34 -9.91 4.48 -6.85
CA ILE A 34 -9.18 3.94 -5.71
C ILE A 34 -8.83 5.07 -4.75
N ASP A 35 -9.16 4.91 -3.47
CA ASP A 35 -8.86 5.88 -2.42
C ASP A 35 -7.71 5.43 -1.51
N LEU A 36 -7.49 4.12 -1.40
CA LEU A 36 -6.49 3.52 -0.52
C LEU A 36 -5.70 2.45 -1.26
N VAL A 37 -4.38 2.48 -1.10
CA VAL A 37 -3.49 1.44 -1.59
C VAL A 37 -2.87 0.71 -0.40
N TYR A 38 -3.04 -0.60 -0.37
CA TYR A 38 -2.42 -1.47 0.63
C TYR A 38 -1.16 -2.08 0.02
N VAL A 39 -0.01 -1.73 0.59
CA VAL A 39 1.30 -2.12 0.05
C VAL A 39 1.80 -3.36 0.76
N CYS A 40 1.80 -4.49 0.05
CA CYS A 40 2.28 -5.80 0.51
C CYS A 40 3.26 -6.40 -0.49
N THR A 41 4.19 -5.60 -0.96
CA THR A 41 5.19 -6.00 -1.93
C THR A 41 6.45 -6.52 -1.23
N ASP A 42 7.52 -6.73 -1.97
CA ASP A 42 8.84 -6.93 -1.38
C ASP A 42 9.33 -5.60 -0.76
N TRP A 43 10.29 -5.69 0.15
CA TRP A 43 10.75 -4.54 0.93
C TRP A 43 11.29 -3.40 0.06
N ALA A 44 11.96 -3.74 -1.04
CA ALA A 44 12.54 -2.74 -1.93
C ALA A 44 11.48 -1.86 -2.62
N HIS A 45 10.26 -2.37 -2.79
CA HIS A 45 9.19 -1.67 -3.47
C HIS A 45 8.20 -0.95 -2.53
N HIS A 46 8.33 -1.12 -1.21
CA HIS A 46 7.42 -0.47 -0.26
C HIS A 46 7.35 1.04 -0.45
N VAL A 47 8.49 1.70 -0.43
CA VAL A 47 8.54 3.17 -0.54
C VAL A 47 8.18 3.66 -1.94
N PRO A 48 8.75 3.10 -3.03
CA PRO A 48 8.35 3.55 -4.37
C PRO A 48 6.85 3.46 -4.62
N VAL A 49 6.20 2.38 -4.21
CA VAL A 49 4.75 2.21 -4.37
C VAL A 49 3.98 3.20 -3.51
N ALA A 50 4.39 3.37 -2.24
CA ALA A 50 3.75 4.30 -1.32
C ALA A 50 3.83 5.75 -1.82
N LEU A 51 5.00 6.18 -2.27
CA LEU A 51 5.20 7.53 -2.81
C LEU A 51 4.33 7.75 -4.06
N CYS A 52 4.32 6.78 -4.96
CA CYS A 52 3.51 6.85 -6.18
C CYS A 52 2.02 6.98 -5.84
N ALA A 53 1.52 6.20 -4.91
CA ALA A 53 0.12 6.24 -4.51
C ALA A 53 -0.26 7.60 -3.90
N MET A 54 0.56 8.14 -3.00
CA MET A 54 0.30 9.44 -2.38
C MET A 54 0.35 10.57 -3.39
N GLU A 55 1.28 10.54 -4.34
CA GLU A 55 1.37 11.56 -5.38
C GLU A 55 0.19 11.56 -6.34
N HIS A 56 -0.51 10.44 -6.45
CA HIS A 56 -1.75 10.32 -7.23
C HIS A 56 -3.01 10.50 -6.38
N GLY A 57 -2.87 11.05 -5.18
CA GLY A 57 -3.99 11.42 -4.34
C GLY A 57 -4.62 10.29 -3.54
N LYS A 58 -3.89 9.21 -3.29
CA LYS A 58 -4.40 8.04 -2.57
C LYS A 58 -3.76 7.94 -1.19
N HIS A 59 -4.52 7.44 -0.22
CA HIS A 59 -3.98 7.07 1.08
C HIS A 59 -3.22 5.75 0.97
N VAL A 60 -2.29 5.52 1.89
CA VAL A 60 -1.43 4.33 1.84
C VAL A 60 -1.40 3.63 3.19
N ALA A 61 -1.52 2.32 3.15
CA ALA A 61 -1.25 1.44 4.26
C ALA A 61 -0.12 0.49 3.85
N VAL A 62 0.98 0.52 4.56
CA VAL A 62 2.22 -0.20 4.21
C VAL A 62 2.52 -1.27 5.24
N GLU A 63 2.82 -2.48 4.78
CA GLU A 63 3.35 -3.54 5.65
C GLU A 63 4.78 -3.23 6.10
N VAL A 64 5.19 -3.87 7.19
CA VAL A 64 6.54 -3.72 7.72
C VAL A 64 7.59 -4.42 6.85
N PRO A 65 8.78 -3.87 6.74
CA PRO A 65 9.19 -2.53 7.17
C PRO A 65 8.68 -1.45 6.21
N SER A 66 8.26 -0.31 6.75
CA SER A 66 7.76 0.78 5.90
C SER A 66 8.87 1.40 5.04
N ALA A 67 10.09 1.40 5.54
CA ALA A 67 11.25 1.95 4.86
C ALA A 67 12.52 1.20 5.26
N ASN A 68 13.53 1.24 4.39
CA ASN A 68 14.81 0.54 4.60
C ASN A 68 15.98 1.50 4.86
N SER A 69 15.76 2.80 4.80
CA SER A 69 16.78 3.83 5.03
C SER A 69 16.17 5.07 5.66
N LEU A 70 17.01 5.90 6.25
CA LEU A 70 16.59 7.17 6.81
C LEU A 70 16.03 8.11 5.74
N LYS A 71 16.64 8.13 4.56
CA LYS A 71 16.14 8.92 3.43
C LYS A 71 14.72 8.50 3.04
N GLU A 72 14.46 7.22 2.98
CA GLU A 72 13.14 6.70 2.65
C GLU A 72 12.10 7.09 3.71
N CYS A 73 12.47 7.07 4.99
CA CYS A 73 11.58 7.54 6.06
C CYS A 73 11.20 9.01 5.86
N TRP A 74 12.17 9.87 5.56
CA TRP A 74 11.92 11.28 5.28
C TRP A 74 11.09 11.47 4.02
N ASP A 75 11.35 10.69 2.98
CA ASP A 75 10.57 10.76 1.74
C ASP A 75 9.09 10.44 2.00
N LEU A 76 8.80 9.44 2.83
CA LEU A 76 7.43 9.09 3.19
C LEU A 76 6.74 10.21 3.97
N VAL A 77 7.40 10.75 4.99
CA VAL A 77 6.84 11.82 5.83
C VAL A 77 6.60 13.08 5.01
N ASN A 78 7.59 13.50 4.25
CA ASN A 78 7.51 14.71 3.45
C ASN A 78 6.43 14.61 2.38
N THR A 79 6.30 13.47 1.74
CA THR A 79 5.29 13.25 0.70
C THR A 79 3.89 13.20 1.33
N SER A 80 3.74 12.55 2.47
CA SER A 80 2.47 12.53 3.21
C SER A 80 2.01 13.94 3.57
N GLU A 81 2.90 14.77 4.09
CA GLU A 81 2.59 16.16 4.45
C GLU A 81 2.27 17.01 3.22
N ARG A 82 3.06 16.89 2.15
CA ARG A 82 2.88 17.65 0.92
C ARG A 82 1.57 17.32 0.20
N THR A 83 1.25 16.04 0.13
CA THR A 83 0.05 15.56 -0.57
C THR A 83 -1.20 15.54 0.31
N ARG A 84 -1.05 15.71 1.63
CA ARG A 84 -2.13 15.60 2.63
C ARG A 84 -2.84 14.26 2.57
N ARG A 85 -2.08 13.18 2.35
CA ARG A 85 -2.58 11.82 2.35
C ARG A 85 -2.00 11.04 3.52
N HIS A 86 -2.80 10.15 4.08
CA HIS A 86 -2.37 9.30 5.18
C HIS A 86 -1.40 8.24 4.68
N CYS A 87 -0.33 8.04 5.43
CA CYS A 87 0.59 6.93 5.25
C CYS A 87 0.73 6.22 6.59
N VAL A 88 0.19 5.02 6.68
CA VAL A 88 0.11 4.24 7.91
C VAL A 88 0.91 2.97 7.78
N ILE A 89 1.72 2.66 8.78
CA ILE A 89 2.41 1.37 8.88
C ILE A 89 1.49 0.37 9.58
N LEU A 90 1.41 -0.83 9.03
CA LEU A 90 0.57 -1.90 9.57
C LEU A 90 1.41 -2.87 10.39
N GLU A 91 1.80 -2.40 11.56
CA GLU A 91 2.60 -3.19 12.50
C GLU A 91 1.67 -3.99 13.41
N ASN A 92 1.57 -5.31 13.15
CA ASN A 92 0.67 -6.17 13.89
C ASN A 92 1.04 -6.32 15.36
N CYS A 93 2.33 -6.20 15.71
CA CYS A 93 2.78 -6.28 17.09
C CYS A 93 2.21 -5.16 17.95
N CYS A 94 1.87 -4.01 17.37
CA CYS A 94 1.20 -2.92 18.08
C CYS A 94 -0.17 -3.32 18.62
N TYR A 95 -0.77 -4.35 18.08
CA TYR A 95 -2.10 -4.83 18.46
C TYR A 95 -2.05 -6.16 19.21
N ASP A 96 -0.85 -6.69 19.45
CA ASP A 96 -0.65 -7.93 20.20
C ASP A 96 -0.80 -7.66 21.70
N PHE A 97 -1.55 -8.52 22.38
CA PHE A 97 -1.83 -8.36 23.80
C PHE A 97 -0.54 -8.27 24.64
N PHE A 98 0.45 -9.11 24.34
CA PHE A 98 1.70 -9.12 25.12
C PHE A 98 2.56 -7.89 24.82
N GLU A 99 2.55 -7.39 23.62
CA GLU A 99 3.31 -6.19 23.25
C GLU A 99 2.69 -4.91 23.84
N MET A 100 1.38 -4.89 24.03
CA MET A 100 0.67 -3.74 24.60
C MET A 100 0.81 -3.65 26.12
N MET A 101 1.27 -4.71 26.78
CA MET A 101 1.51 -4.73 28.20
C MET A 101 2.88 -4.18 28.56
#